data_72b897a6bea65c22ffe08754eb9bcae8
#
_entry.id   72b897a6bea65c22ffe08754eb9bcae8
#
_cell.length_a   1.000
_cell.length_b   1.000
_cell.length_c   1.000
_cell.angle_alpha   90.00
_cell.angle_beta   90.00
_cell.angle_gamma   90.00
#
_symmetry.space_group_name_H-M   'P 1'
#
loop_
_entity.id
_entity.type
_entity.pdbx_description
1 polymer ?
#
loop_
_entity_poly.entity_id
_entity_poly.type
_entity_poly.pdbx_seq_one_letter_code
_entity_poly.pdbx_strand_id
1 'polypeptide(L)'
;MKEYFIDDQNAYMRYQDFPGESSPILFIHGLGCAGSFDYGEVVSQECLKNHRCILIDLLGAGYSDKPEDFDYRVSSHAAYLKSFVESLELTNLTIFGHSLGGPIAIELVKLCLDRVEHLILSEPNLDASVSGSSSFEIAAFSEKEFVDYGFRKVLTESQTSGNTMWAATLSNWSPYAVHRLSVNAVQGGEVSWRKLLYDLKIPKTVIFGRKSLPDDDYESLDRDGIPLKVIENVGHSMAWENPVEVAQVTSDIIKNNLSQRLESIFRSLFLW
;
A
#
# COMPACT_ATOMS: atom_id res chain seq x y z
N MET A 1 -12.42 -0.87 -15.38
CA MET A 1 -12.53 -1.69 -14.17
C MET A 1 -12.54 -3.15 -14.58
N LYS A 2 -11.67 -3.95 -13.97
CA LYS A 2 -11.63 -5.42 -14.11
C LYS A 2 -11.97 -6.06 -12.76
N GLU A 3 -12.14 -7.37 -12.74
CA GLU A 3 -12.46 -8.13 -11.54
C GLU A 3 -11.64 -9.41 -11.45
N TYR A 4 -11.33 -9.80 -10.22
CA TYR A 4 -10.68 -11.05 -9.87
C TYR A 4 -11.53 -11.76 -8.83
N PHE A 5 -11.96 -13.00 -9.11
CA PHE A 5 -12.76 -13.79 -8.22
C PHE A 5 -11.88 -14.51 -7.18
N ILE A 6 -12.25 -14.41 -5.93
CA ILE A 6 -11.58 -15.04 -4.79
C ILE A 6 -12.50 -16.17 -4.32
N ASP A 7 -12.18 -17.41 -4.73
CA ASP A 7 -13.06 -18.57 -4.59
C ASP A 7 -13.46 -18.85 -3.14
N ASP A 8 -12.51 -18.84 -2.21
CA ASP A 8 -12.73 -19.14 -0.79
C ASP A 8 -13.57 -18.08 -0.06
N GLN A 9 -13.66 -16.88 -0.62
CA GLN A 9 -14.49 -15.79 -0.09
C GLN A 9 -15.79 -15.58 -0.87
N ASN A 10 -15.97 -16.28 -2.00
CA ASN A 10 -17.07 -16.07 -2.93
C ASN A 10 -17.29 -14.57 -3.23
N ALA A 11 -16.19 -13.85 -3.49
CA ALA A 11 -16.17 -12.40 -3.61
C ALA A 11 -15.25 -11.93 -4.75
N TYR A 12 -15.56 -10.79 -5.32
CA TYR A 12 -14.75 -10.16 -6.35
C TYR A 12 -13.92 -9.02 -5.79
N MET A 13 -12.60 -9.07 -6.00
CA MET A 13 -11.72 -7.91 -5.92
C MET A 13 -11.78 -7.15 -7.24
N ARG A 14 -11.96 -5.83 -7.19
CA ARG A 14 -11.98 -4.96 -8.36
C ARG A 14 -10.64 -4.24 -8.51
N TYR A 15 -10.23 -4.01 -9.76
CA TYR A 15 -8.98 -3.32 -10.06
C TYR A 15 -9.03 -2.59 -11.39
N GLN A 16 -8.21 -1.57 -11.53
CA GLN A 16 -7.92 -0.92 -12.80
C GLN A 16 -6.57 -1.44 -13.31
N ASP A 17 -6.45 -1.62 -14.62
CA ASP A 17 -5.26 -2.17 -15.26
C ASP A 17 -4.94 -1.30 -16.48
N PHE A 18 -3.97 -0.44 -16.31
CA PHE A 18 -3.48 0.46 -17.33
C PHE A 18 -2.35 -0.25 -18.08
N PRO A 19 -2.45 -0.37 -19.42
CA PRO A 19 -1.47 -1.11 -20.20
C PRO A 19 -0.12 -0.40 -20.22
N GLY A 20 0.95 -1.18 -20.35
CA GLY A 20 2.31 -0.70 -20.55
C GLY A 20 3.23 -1.86 -20.91
N GLU A 21 4.36 -1.56 -21.55
CA GLU A 21 5.33 -2.55 -22.03
C GLU A 21 6.48 -2.78 -21.03
N SER A 22 6.66 -1.86 -20.08
CA SER A 22 7.67 -1.97 -19.03
C SER A 22 7.15 -2.76 -17.82
N SER A 23 8.07 -3.10 -16.90
CA SER A 23 7.79 -3.85 -15.67
C SER A 23 6.54 -3.32 -14.95
N PRO A 24 5.64 -4.21 -14.51
CA PRO A 24 4.38 -3.81 -13.89
C PRO A 24 4.58 -3.18 -12.51
N ILE A 25 3.64 -2.29 -12.15
CA ILE A 25 3.55 -1.67 -10.82
C ILE A 25 2.18 -2.00 -10.22
N LEU A 26 2.17 -2.62 -9.04
CA LEU A 26 0.96 -2.89 -8.27
C LEU A 26 0.84 -1.88 -7.12
N PHE A 27 -0.24 -1.12 -7.09
CA PHE A 27 -0.52 -0.13 -6.06
C PHE A 27 -1.49 -0.69 -5.02
N ILE A 28 -1.06 -0.71 -3.75
CA ILE A 28 -1.82 -1.19 -2.59
C ILE A 28 -2.09 0.00 -1.67
N HIS A 29 -3.36 0.36 -1.51
CA HIS A 29 -3.81 1.51 -0.74
C HIS A 29 -3.87 1.25 0.77
N GLY A 30 -3.95 2.33 1.55
CA GLY A 30 -4.11 2.30 3.00
C GLY A 30 -5.56 2.18 3.48
N LEU A 31 -5.73 2.25 4.81
CA LEU A 31 -7.04 2.23 5.48
C LEU A 31 -7.89 3.44 5.05
N GLY A 32 -9.13 3.18 4.68
CA GLY A 32 -10.07 4.22 4.24
C GLY A 32 -9.80 4.75 2.82
N CYS A 33 -8.78 4.25 2.14
CA CYS A 33 -8.38 4.57 0.78
C CYS A 33 -8.90 3.53 -0.22
N ALA A 34 -8.70 3.75 -1.52
CA ALA A 34 -8.98 2.77 -2.56
C ALA A 34 -8.10 3.05 -3.79
N GLY A 35 -7.53 2.02 -4.40
CA GLY A 35 -6.62 2.19 -5.53
C GLY A 35 -7.26 2.92 -6.69
N SER A 36 -8.54 2.67 -6.95
CA SER A 36 -9.33 3.33 -7.99
C SER A 36 -9.55 4.83 -7.76
N PHE A 37 -9.44 5.31 -6.51
CA PHE A 37 -9.59 6.73 -6.17
C PHE A 37 -8.25 7.44 -6.00
N ASP A 38 -7.24 6.77 -5.43
CA ASP A 38 -6.02 7.43 -4.96
C ASP A 38 -4.98 7.61 -6.05
N TYR A 39 -4.86 6.64 -6.96
CA TYR A 39 -3.70 6.58 -7.85
C TYR A 39 -3.97 6.93 -9.32
N GLY A 40 -5.21 7.23 -9.68
CA GLY A 40 -5.58 7.54 -11.07
C GLY A 40 -4.74 8.69 -11.66
N GLU A 41 -4.57 9.79 -10.90
CA GLU A 41 -3.75 10.92 -11.32
C GLU A 41 -2.25 10.59 -11.32
N VAL A 42 -1.79 9.76 -10.40
CA VAL A 42 -0.38 9.32 -10.33
C VAL A 42 -0.01 8.54 -11.58
N VAL A 43 -0.80 7.53 -11.96
CA VAL A 43 -0.48 6.65 -13.10
C VAL A 43 -0.72 7.30 -14.45
N SER A 44 -1.49 8.40 -14.49
CA SER A 44 -1.70 9.18 -15.71
C SER A 44 -0.49 10.02 -16.12
N GLN A 45 0.52 10.16 -15.24
CA GLN A 45 1.70 10.97 -15.52
C GLN A 45 2.59 10.32 -16.58
N GLU A 46 3.15 11.15 -17.48
CA GLU A 46 3.97 10.73 -18.62
C GLU A 46 5.15 9.82 -18.21
N CYS A 47 5.74 10.05 -17.02
CA CYS A 47 6.87 9.27 -16.51
C CYS A 47 6.53 7.82 -16.17
N LEU A 48 5.25 7.49 -15.97
CA LEU A 48 4.77 6.13 -15.66
C LEU A 48 4.01 5.47 -16.82
N LYS A 49 3.67 6.19 -17.89
CA LYS A 49 2.78 5.68 -18.94
C LYS A 49 3.27 4.43 -19.67
N ASN A 50 4.57 4.17 -19.65
CA ASN A 50 5.13 2.96 -20.24
C ASN A 50 5.06 1.74 -19.32
N HIS A 51 4.77 1.94 -18.03
CA HIS A 51 4.59 0.85 -17.08
C HIS A 51 3.14 0.34 -17.10
N ARG A 52 2.97 -0.98 -17.03
CA ARG A 52 1.65 -1.53 -16.70
C ARG A 52 1.34 -1.19 -15.26
N CYS A 53 0.33 -0.35 -15.01
CA CYS A 53 -0.05 0.06 -13.65
C CYS A 53 -1.35 -0.63 -13.25
N ILE A 54 -1.34 -1.32 -12.10
CA ILE A 54 -2.48 -2.06 -11.57
C ILE A 54 -2.88 -1.41 -10.24
N LEU A 55 -4.08 -0.82 -10.21
CA LEU A 55 -4.64 -0.15 -9.04
C LEU A 55 -5.72 -1.05 -8.47
N ILE A 56 -5.49 -1.62 -7.30
CA ILE A 56 -6.44 -2.53 -6.66
C ILE A 56 -7.30 -1.80 -5.64
N ASP A 57 -8.58 -2.20 -5.57
CA ASP A 57 -9.40 -1.96 -4.40
C ASP A 57 -9.39 -3.25 -3.58
N LEU A 58 -8.84 -3.22 -2.37
CA LEU A 58 -8.82 -4.37 -1.48
C LEU A 58 -10.25 -4.84 -1.17
N LEU A 59 -10.44 -6.12 -0.82
CA LEU A 59 -11.74 -6.55 -0.29
C LEU A 59 -12.17 -5.62 0.84
N GLY A 60 -13.45 -5.28 0.87
CA GLY A 60 -13.99 -4.33 1.85
C GLY A 60 -13.90 -2.87 1.44
N ALA A 61 -13.12 -2.52 0.41
CA ALA A 61 -12.82 -1.16 -0.04
C ALA A 61 -13.36 -0.85 -1.43
N GLY A 62 -13.62 0.41 -1.70
CA GLY A 62 -13.94 0.92 -3.04
C GLY A 62 -15.03 0.15 -3.75
N TYR A 63 -14.73 -0.31 -4.96
CA TYR A 63 -15.63 -1.11 -5.80
C TYR A 63 -15.56 -2.62 -5.56
N SER A 64 -14.61 -3.10 -4.73
CA SER A 64 -14.51 -4.51 -4.37
C SER A 64 -15.67 -4.96 -3.49
N ASP A 65 -15.96 -6.27 -3.52
CA ASP A 65 -16.98 -6.86 -2.66
C ASP A 65 -16.57 -6.74 -1.18
N LYS A 66 -17.56 -6.83 -0.32
CA LYS A 66 -17.43 -6.55 1.12
C LYS A 66 -17.94 -7.74 1.97
N PRO A 67 -17.32 -8.94 1.84
CA PRO A 67 -17.79 -10.14 2.55
C PRO A 67 -17.68 -9.95 4.06
N GLU A 68 -18.79 -10.13 4.78
CA GLU A 68 -18.82 -9.94 6.24
C GLU A 68 -18.03 -11.01 7.00
N ASP A 69 -17.87 -12.21 6.41
CA ASP A 69 -17.15 -13.33 7.03
C ASP A 69 -15.62 -13.26 6.83
N PHE A 70 -15.11 -12.35 5.98
CA PHE A 70 -13.68 -12.18 5.79
C PHE A 70 -13.05 -11.50 7.00
N ASP A 71 -11.87 -11.96 7.42
CA ASP A 71 -11.22 -11.47 8.64
C ASP A 71 -10.51 -10.12 8.48
N TYR A 72 -10.27 -9.68 7.25
CA TYR A 72 -9.61 -8.42 6.88
C TYR A 72 -8.23 -8.20 7.51
N ARG A 73 -7.51 -9.28 7.85
CA ARG A 73 -6.15 -9.17 8.37
C ARG A 73 -5.16 -8.83 7.24
N VAL A 74 -4.05 -8.20 7.61
CA VAL A 74 -2.92 -7.91 6.69
C VAL A 74 -2.48 -9.17 5.96
N SER A 75 -2.28 -10.28 6.70
CA SER A 75 -1.86 -11.57 6.13
C SER A 75 -2.89 -12.18 5.18
N SER A 76 -4.18 -12.02 5.46
CA SER A 76 -5.26 -12.54 4.62
C SER A 76 -5.37 -11.74 3.32
N HIS A 77 -5.22 -10.41 3.38
CA HIS A 77 -5.08 -9.59 2.19
C HIS A 77 -3.86 -10.00 1.35
N ALA A 78 -2.69 -10.18 1.97
CA ALA A 78 -1.49 -10.59 1.26
C ALA A 78 -1.64 -11.97 0.60
N ALA A 79 -2.37 -12.90 1.23
CA ALA A 79 -2.58 -14.25 0.71
C ALA A 79 -3.37 -14.25 -0.61
N TYR A 80 -4.53 -13.58 -0.68
CA TYR A 80 -5.27 -13.52 -1.94
C TYR A 80 -4.59 -12.65 -3.00
N LEU A 81 -3.85 -11.62 -2.59
CA LEU A 81 -3.06 -10.82 -3.53
C LEU A 81 -1.93 -11.63 -4.17
N LYS A 82 -1.33 -12.59 -3.44
CA LYS A 82 -0.40 -13.57 -4.02
C LYS A 82 -1.08 -14.33 -5.16
N SER A 83 -2.26 -14.91 -4.92
CA SER A 83 -3.00 -15.64 -5.95
C SER A 83 -3.39 -14.73 -7.13
N PHE A 84 -3.73 -13.48 -6.87
CA PHE A 84 -3.99 -12.47 -7.90
C PHE A 84 -2.74 -12.20 -8.76
N VAL A 85 -1.57 -11.97 -8.14
CA VAL A 85 -0.28 -11.77 -8.84
C VAL A 85 0.07 -12.98 -9.71
N GLU A 86 -0.17 -14.19 -9.20
CA GLU A 86 0.04 -15.43 -9.94
C GLU A 86 -0.93 -15.59 -11.12
N SER A 87 -2.22 -15.27 -10.93
CA SER A 87 -3.25 -15.38 -11.97
C SER A 87 -3.01 -14.43 -13.15
N LEU A 88 -2.39 -13.29 -12.92
CA LEU A 88 -2.00 -12.33 -13.94
C LEU A 88 -0.57 -12.58 -14.49
N GLU A 89 0.10 -13.64 -14.04
CA GLU A 89 1.47 -14.01 -14.40
C GLU A 89 2.47 -12.87 -14.24
N LEU A 90 2.25 -11.99 -13.24
CA LEU A 90 3.11 -10.83 -13.03
C LEU A 90 4.51 -11.28 -12.59
N THR A 91 5.53 -10.71 -13.23
CA THR A 91 6.95 -10.90 -12.91
C THR A 91 7.68 -9.56 -13.02
N ASN A 92 8.87 -9.46 -12.45
CA ASN A 92 9.63 -8.20 -12.34
C ASN A 92 8.77 -7.08 -11.75
N LEU A 93 7.91 -7.43 -10.79
CA LEU A 93 6.87 -6.58 -10.24
C LEU A 93 7.47 -5.54 -9.29
N THR A 94 7.12 -4.27 -9.46
CA THR A 94 7.26 -3.26 -8.43
C THR A 94 5.96 -3.23 -7.61
N ILE A 95 6.06 -3.34 -6.29
CA ILE A 95 4.91 -3.18 -5.39
C ILE A 95 5.03 -1.83 -4.69
N PHE A 96 3.98 -1.01 -4.82
CA PHE A 96 3.83 0.24 -4.09
C PHE A 96 2.77 0.06 -3.00
N GLY A 97 3.16 0.24 -1.73
CA GLY A 97 2.27 0.12 -0.57
C GLY A 97 2.21 1.40 0.25
N HIS A 98 1.00 1.94 0.49
CA HIS A 98 0.80 3.15 1.28
C HIS A 98 0.19 2.85 2.64
N SER A 99 0.70 3.48 3.71
CA SER A 99 0.13 3.39 5.05
C SER A 99 -0.09 1.92 5.48
N LEU A 100 -1.31 1.49 5.85
CA LEU A 100 -1.66 0.08 6.12
C LEU A 100 -1.57 -0.83 4.87
N GLY A 101 -1.49 -0.29 3.66
CA GLY A 101 -1.11 -1.05 2.46
C GLY A 101 0.38 -1.45 2.47
N GLY A 102 1.20 -0.77 3.26
CA GLY A 102 2.62 -1.09 3.45
C GLY A 102 2.85 -2.47 4.05
N PRO A 103 2.30 -2.79 5.24
CA PRO A 103 2.34 -4.15 5.80
C PRO A 103 1.81 -5.23 4.86
N ILE A 104 0.70 -4.97 4.15
CA ILE A 104 0.16 -5.89 3.15
C ILE A 104 1.18 -6.13 2.04
N ALA A 105 1.82 -5.06 1.54
CA ALA A 105 2.86 -5.15 0.54
C ALA A 105 4.10 -5.93 1.04
N ILE A 106 4.55 -5.70 2.26
CA ILE A 106 5.67 -6.42 2.87
C ILE A 106 5.39 -7.92 2.97
N GLU A 107 4.21 -8.30 3.46
CA GLU A 107 3.82 -9.71 3.54
C GLU A 107 3.60 -10.33 2.15
N LEU A 108 3.04 -9.59 1.19
CA LEU A 108 2.91 -10.06 -0.19
C LEU A 108 4.28 -10.33 -0.83
N VAL A 109 5.25 -9.43 -0.66
CA VAL A 109 6.63 -9.65 -1.15
C VAL A 109 7.22 -10.95 -0.58
N LYS A 110 7.05 -11.19 0.72
CA LYS A 110 7.52 -12.44 1.35
C LYS A 110 6.90 -13.69 0.71
N LEU A 111 5.64 -13.61 0.28
CA LEU A 111 4.91 -14.75 -0.31
C LEU A 111 5.24 -14.99 -1.79
N CYS A 112 5.76 -13.98 -2.52
CA CYS A 112 6.06 -14.08 -3.95
C CYS A 112 7.39 -13.40 -4.32
N LEU A 113 8.42 -13.62 -3.52
CA LEU A 113 9.73 -12.96 -3.59
C LEU A 113 10.40 -13.11 -4.97
N ASP A 114 10.21 -14.23 -5.63
CA ASP A 114 10.74 -14.56 -6.97
C ASP A 114 10.10 -13.74 -8.10
N ARG A 115 8.98 -13.09 -7.83
CA ARG A 115 8.23 -12.26 -8.80
C ARG A 115 8.45 -10.77 -8.61
N VAL A 116 8.99 -10.35 -7.45
CA VAL A 116 9.10 -8.94 -7.08
C VAL A 116 10.52 -8.42 -7.28
N GLU A 117 10.64 -7.33 -8.01
CA GLU A 117 11.91 -6.67 -8.30
C GLU A 117 12.19 -5.49 -7.36
N HIS A 118 11.16 -4.78 -6.89
CA HIS A 118 11.29 -3.64 -6.00
C HIS A 118 10.07 -3.46 -5.10
N LEU A 119 10.31 -3.06 -3.85
CA LEU A 119 9.28 -2.65 -2.90
C LEU A 119 9.39 -1.15 -2.63
N ILE A 120 8.35 -0.39 -2.96
CA ILE A 120 8.22 1.03 -2.64
C ILE A 120 7.15 1.18 -1.57
N LEU A 121 7.49 1.83 -0.47
CA LEU A 121 6.56 2.08 0.63
C LEU A 121 6.39 3.59 0.82
N SER A 122 5.16 4.03 1.03
CA SER A 122 4.81 5.42 1.28
C SER A 122 4.23 5.53 2.69
N GLU A 123 5.00 6.10 3.62
CA GLU A 123 4.67 6.24 5.04
C GLU A 123 3.97 4.99 5.61
N PRO A 124 4.64 3.81 5.56
CA PRO A 124 4.02 2.54 5.93
C PRO A 124 3.85 2.40 7.44
N ASN A 125 2.84 1.67 7.88
CA ASN A 125 2.81 1.14 9.23
C ASN A 125 3.84 -0.01 9.36
N LEU A 126 4.91 0.19 10.11
CA LEU A 126 5.96 -0.82 10.30
C LEU A 126 5.81 -1.62 11.59
N ASP A 127 5.12 -1.06 12.56
CA ASP A 127 4.86 -1.66 13.86
C ASP A 127 3.37 -1.58 14.22
N ALA A 128 3.00 -2.17 15.35
CA ALA A 128 1.65 -2.10 15.89
C ALA A 128 1.21 -0.65 16.09
N SER A 129 0.00 -0.32 15.64
CA SER A 129 -0.55 1.02 15.76
C SER A 129 -0.74 1.42 17.22
N VAL A 130 -0.35 2.66 17.53
CA VAL A 130 -0.41 3.24 18.89
C VAL A 130 -1.42 4.37 18.97
N SER A 131 -1.69 4.84 20.19
CA SER A 131 -2.57 5.97 20.46
C SER A 131 -2.23 7.18 19.59
N GLY A 132 -3.25 7.83 19.06
CA GLY A 132 -3.14 8.95 18.11
C GLY A 132 -3.22 8.56 16.66
N SER A 133 -3.17 7.26 16.32
CA SER A 133 -3.45 6.79 14.97
C SER A 133 -4.93 6.49 14.76
N SER A 134 -5.45 6.71 13.54
CA SER A 134 -6.85 6.42 13.21
C SER A 134 -7.22 4.95 13.47
N SER A 135 -6.32 4.02 13.19
CA SER A 135 -6.55 2.60 13.45
C SER A 135 -6.66 2.27 14.94
N PHE A 136 -5.90 2.95 15.81
CA PHE A 136 -5.99 2.77 17.27
C PHE A 136 -7.34 3.28 17.80
N GLU A 137 -7.78 4.46 17.37
CA GLU A 137 -9.05 5.04 17.77
C GLU A 137 -10.24 4.19 17.28
N ILE A 138 -10.16 3.63 16.09
CA ILE A 138 -11.17 2.73 15.53
C ILE A 138 -11.21 1.40 16.29
N ALA A 139 -10.06 0.81 16.58
CA ALA A 139 -9.95 -0.45 17.30
C ALA A 139 -10.40 -0.37 18.79
N ALA A 140 -10.53 0.84 19.33
CA ALA A 140 -11.04 1.06 20.67
C ALA A 140 -12.55 0.75 20.82
N PHE A 141 -13.30 0.75 19.71
CA PHE A 141 -14.69 0.28 19.68
C PHE A 141 -14.73 -1.24 19.68
N SER A 142 -15.77 -1.84 20.26
CA SER A 142 -16.15 -3.19 19.88
C SER A 142 -16.64 -3.20 18.42
N GLU A 143 -16.53 -4.34 17.71
CA GLU A 143 -16.97 -4.45 16.32
C GLU A 143 -18.45 -4.03 16.18
N LYS A 144 -19.31 -4.50 17.10
CA LYS A 144 -20.71 -4.13 17.08
C LYS A 144 -20.94 -2.63 17.22
N GLU A 145 -20.29 -1.99 18.17
CA GLU A 145 -20.40 -0.53 18.37
C GLU A 145 -19.89 0.24 17.16
N PHE A 146 -18.80 -0.22 16.58
CA PHE A 146 -18.24 0.44 15.41
C PHE A 146 -19.18 0.36 14.21
N VAL A 147 -19.76 -0.83 13.94
CA VAL A 147 -20.73 -1.04 12.86
C VAL A 147 -22.02 -0.24 13.09
N ASP A 148 -22.54 -0.24 14.33
CA ASP A 148 -23.81 0.39 14.65
C ASP A 148 -23.74 1.94 14.57
N TYR A 149 -22.64 2.55 15.04
CA TYR A 149 -22.52 4.02 15.09
C TYR A 149 -21.09 4.57 14.88
N GLY A 150 -20.02 3.84 15.25
CA GLY A 150 -18.66 4.33 15.25
C GLY A 150 -18.17 4.72 13.86
N PHE A 151 -18.49 3.92 12.85
CA PHE A 151 -18.15 4.20 11.46
C PHE A 151 -18.73 5.54 10.98
N ARG A 152 -20.00 5.80 11.27
CA ARG A 152 -20.64 7.08 10.93
C ARG A 152 -20.01 8.24 11.68
N LYS A 153 -19.65 8.03 12.97
CA LYS A 153 -18.96 9.04 13.77
C LYS A 153 -17.62 9.42 13.12
N VAL A 154 -16.77 8.44 12.79
CA VAL A 154 -15.47 8.67 12.13
C VAL A 154 -15.64 9.42 10.81
N LEU A 155 -16.61 9.04 9.98
CA LEU A 155 -16.92 9.76 8.73
C LEU A 155 -17.26 11.23 8.97
N THR A 156 -18.16 11.50 9.93
CA THR A 156 -18.60 12.86 10.24
C THR A 156 -17.45 13.70 10.79
N GLU A 157 -16.65 13.15 11.71
CA GLU A 157 -15.49 13.82 12.29
C GLU A 157 -14.44 14.15 11.22
N SER A 158 -14.17 13.23 10.31
CA SER A 158 -13.24 13.45 9.19
C SER A 158 -13.73 14.54 8.25
N GLN A 159 -15.02 14.58 7.92
CA GLN A 159 -15.62 15.64 7.11
C GLN A 159 -15.51 17.00 7.80
N THR A 160 -15.83 17.08 9.08
CA THR A 160 -15.83 18.34 9.86
C THR A 160 -14.44 18.85 10.18
N SER A 161 -13.45 17.98 10.30
CA SER A 161 -12.04 18.35 10.49
C SER A 161 -11.30 18.75 9.21
N GLY A 162 -11.97 18.67 8.06
CA GLY A 162 -11.39 19.03 6.76
C GLY A 162 -10.70 17.88 6.02
N ASN A 163 -10.67 16.66 6.58
CA ASN A 163 -10.14 15.47 5.88
C ASN A 163 -11.19 14.86 4.94
N THR A 164 -11.70 15.70 4.05
CA THR A 164 -12.88 15.39 3.22
C THR A 164 -12.60 14.33 2.15
N MET A 165 -11.37 14.30 1.61
CA MET A 165 -10.98 13.29 0.63
C MET A 165 -10.96 11.89 1.25
N TRP A 166 -10.32 11.75 2.40
CA TRP A 166 -10.32 10.48 3.13
C TRP A 166 -11.74 10.05 3.55
N ALA A 167 -12.56 10.97 4.03
CA ALA A 167 -13.95 10.68 4.37
C ALA A 167 -14.76 10.21 3.14
N ALA A 168 -14.51 10.78 1.95
CA ALA A 168 -15.17 10.39 0.71
C ALA A 168 -14.80 8.96 0.30
N THR A 169 -13.52 8.59 0.35
CA THR A 169 -13.08 7.22 0.03
C THR A 169 -13.51 6.23 1.12
N LEU A 170 -13.35 6.57 2.39
CA LEU A 170 -13.79 5.75 3.53
C LEU A 170 -15.29 5.42 3.47
N SER A 171 -16.13 6.34 2.98
CA SER A 171 -17.58 6.10 2.84
C SER A 171 -17.92 4.91 1.93
N ASN A 172 -16.96 4.46 1.09
CA ASN A 172 -17.08 3.30 0.22
C ASN A 172 -16.47 2.03 0.81
N TRP A 173 -16.14 2.03 2.10
CA TRP A 173 -15.66 0.84 2.80
C TRP A 173 -16.78 0.12 3.56
N SER A 174 -16.56 -1.17 3.83
CA SER A 174 -17.32 -1.92 4.81
C SER A 174 -16.90 -1.47 6.23
N PRO A 175 -17.84 -1.17 7.13
CA PRO A 175 -17.52 -0.94 8.54
C PRO A 175 -16.77 -2.12 9.19
N TYR A 176 -17.12 -3.37 8.84
CA TYR A 176 -16.42 -4.57 9.30
C TYR A 176 -14.95 -4.56 8.84
N ALA A 177 -14.71 -4.23 7.56
CA ALA A 177 -13.36 -4.18 7.01
C ALA A 177 -12.49 -3.12 7.71
N VAL A 178 -13.05 -1.92 7.90
CA VAL A 178 -12.36 -0.83 8.59
C VAL A 178 -12.01 -1.23 10.03
N HIS A 179 -12.95 -1.80 10.76
CA HIS A 179 -12.74 -2.20 12.16
C HIS A 179 -11.72 -3.34 12.27
N ARG A 180 -11.90 -4.44 11.55
CA ARG A 180 -11.03 -5.63 11.64
C ARG A 180 -9.61 -5.33 11.21
N LEU A 181 -9.42 -4.59 10.11
CA LEU A 181 -8.09 -4.16 9.68
C LEU A 181 -7.43 -3.25 10.73
N SER A 182 -8.20 -2.34 11.35
CA SER A 182 -7.69 -1.48 12.42
C SER A 182 -7.31 -2.28 13.67
N VAL A 183 -8.12 -3.25 14.08
CA VAL A 183 -7.80 -4.17 15.19
C VAL A 183 -6.52 -4.95 14.89
N ASN A 184 -6.39 -5.47 13.66
CA ASN A 184 -5.15 -6.17 13.26
C ASN A 184 -3.94 -5.22 13.24
N ALA A 185 -4.10 -3.96 12.84
CA ALA A 185 -3.03 -2.97 12.88
C ALA A 185 -2.55 -2.69 14.31
N VAL A 186 -3.44 -2.67 15.29
CA VAL A 186 -3.11 -2.52 16.73
C VAL A 186 -2.48 -3.79 17.30
N GLN A 187 -2.92 -4.97 16.88
CA GLN A 187 -2.33 -6.25 17.30
C GLN A 187 -0.92 -6.47 16.71
N GLY A 188 -0.68 -5.90 15.53
CA GLY A 188 0.53 -6.17 14.75
C GLY A 188 0.51 -7.54 14.06
N GLY A 189 1.59 -7.85 13.35
CA GLY A 189 1.84 -9.17 12.77
C GLY A 189 2.47 -10.14 13.79
N GLU A 190 2.45 -11.44 13.52
CA GLU A 190 3.18 -12.44 14.32
C GLU A 190 4.69 -12.11 14.42
N VAL A 191 5.25 -11.60 13.33
CA VAL A 191 6.55 -10.96 13.26
C VAL A 191 6.31 -9.52 12.89
N SER A 192 6.97 -8.55 13.56
CA SER A 192 6.76 -7.14 13.22
C SER A 192 7.07 -6.89 11.73
N TRP A 193 6.28 -6.05 11.10
CA TRP A 193 6.46 -5.72 9.68
C TRP A 193 7.78 -5.01 9.43
N ARG A 194 8.29 -4.27 10.42
CA ARG A 194 9.64 -3.69 10.43
C ARG A 194 10.70 -4.77 10.27
N LYS A 195 10.63 -5.82 11.10
CA LYS A 195 11.57 -6.95 11.01
C LYS A 195 11.47 -7.64 9.66
N LEU A 196 10.25 -7.89 9.16
CA LEU A 196 10.03 -8.45 7.82
C LEU A 196 10.66 -7.57 6.75
N LEU A 197 10.45 -6.25 6.79
CA LEU A 197 11.04 -5.30 5.86
C LEU A 197 12.57 -5.41 5.84
N TYR A 198 13.21 -5.47 7.00
CA TYR A 198 14.67 -5.58 7.11
C TYR A 198 15.20 -6.92 6.58
N ASP A 199 14.46 -8.00 6.78
CA ASP A 199 14.83 -9.35 6.35
C ASP A 199 14.70 -9.54 4.82
N LEU A 200 13.86 -8.77 4.14
CA LEU A 200 13.70 -8.83 2.68
C LEU A 200 15.03 -8.51 1.98
N LYS A 201 15.42 -9.35 1.02
CA LYS A 201 16.70 -9.23 0.25
C LYS A 201 16.49 -8.61 -1.15
N ILE A 202 15.39 -7.94 -1.36
CA ILE A 202 15.13 -7.18 -2.58
C ILE A 202 15.41 -5.69 -2.37
N PRO A 203 15.63 -4.92 -3.45
CA PRO A 203 15.63 -3.47 -3.41
C PRO A 203 14.33 -2.94 -2.80
N LYS A 204 14.46 -1.97 -1.92
CA LYS A 204 13.33 -1.34 -1.25
C LYS A 204 13.63 0.14 -1.00
N THR A 205 12.59 0.97 -1.03
CA THR A 205 12.70 2.41 -0.80
C THR A 205 11.48 2.88 -0.03
N VAL A 206 11.65 3.74 0.96
CA VAL A 206 10.54 4.33 1.71
C VAL A 206 10.43 5.81 1.37
N ILE A 207 9.20 6.29 1.14
CA ILE A 207 8.87 7.66 0.77
C ILE A 207 8.13 8.31 1.93
N PHE A 208 8.55 9.53 2.29
CA PHE A 208 7.88 10.37 3.29
C PHE A 208 7.45 11.70 2.69
N GLY A 209 6.35 12.27 3.17
CA GLY A 209 5.98 13.64 2.92
C GLY A 209 6.73 14.59 3.87
N ARG A 210 7.21 15.73 3.37
CA ARG A 210 7.92 16.71 4.19
C ARG A 210 7.11 17.18 5.40
N LYS A 211 5.78 17.31 5.26
CA LYS A 211 4.90 17.76 6.35
C LYS A 211 4.68 16.72 7.45
N SER A 212 5.00 15.46 7.18
CA SER A 212 4.95 14.38 8.18
C SER A 212 6.22 14.33 9.05
N LEU A 213 7.27 15.04 8.66
CA LEU A 213 8.53 15.06 9.40
C LEU A 213 8.55 16.16 10.47
N PRO A 214 9.21 15.96 11.62
CA PRO A 214 10.01 14.78 12.01
C PRO A 214 9.12 13.56 12.31
N ASP A 215 9.65 12.35 12.09
CA ASP A 215 8.98 11.09 12.27
C ASP A 215 9.98 10.01 12.75
N ASP A 216 9.64 9.25 13.79
CA ASP A 216 10.52 8.27 14.42
C ASP A 216 10.88 7.12 13.46
N ASP A 217 9.96 6.74 12.55
CA ASP A 217 10.21 5.73 11.53
C ASP A 217 11.22 6.23 10.50
N TYR A 218 11.10 7.49 10.06
CA TYR A 218 12.08 8.11 9.18
C TYR A 218 13.49 8.06 9.78
N GLU A 219 13.64 8.51 11.04
CA GLU A 219 14.93 8.54 11.71
C GLU A 219 15.55 7.16 11.91
N SER A 220 14.72 6.16 12.26
CA SER A 220 15.20 4.78 12.45
C SER A 220 15.59 4.12 11.14
N LEU A 221 14.82 4.30 10.08
CA LEU A 221 15.09 3.75 8.75
C LEU A 221 16.36 4.36 8.13
N ASP A 222 16.54 5.68 8.27
CA ASP A 222 17.74 6.39 7.81
C ASP A 222 18.99 5.88 8.51
N ARG A 223 18.96 5.81 9.84
CA ARG A 223 20.05 5.25 10.66
C ARG A 223 20.40 3.81 10.27
N ASP A 224 19.41 3.00 9.92
CA ASP A 224 19.57 1.60 9.57
C ASP A 224 19.89 1.38 8.08
N GLY A 225 20.05 2.48 7.32
CA GLY A 225 20.51 2.47 5.92
C GLY A 225 19.45 2.02 4.92
N ILE A 226 18.15 2.10 5.25
CA ILE A 226 17.09 1.89 4.28
C ILE A 226 17.00 3.12 3.35
N PRO A 227 17.00 2.96 2.03
CA PRO A 227 16.88 4.09 1.10
C PRO A 227 15.60 4.88 1.32
N LEU A 228 15.74 6.19 1.54
CA LEU A 228 14.62 7.10 1.78
C LEU A 228 14.49 8.14 0.68
N LYS A 229 13.26 8.57 0.43
CA LYS A 229 12.90 9.72 -0.40
C LYS A 229 11.93 10.62 0.36
N VAL A 230 12.02 11.92 0.13
CA VAL A 230 11.10 12.89 0.71
C VAL A 230 10.46 13.68 -0.43
N ILE A 231 9.13 13.78 -0.40
CA ILE A 231 8.36 14.61 -1.32
C ILE A 231 8.02 15.92 -0.61
N GLU A 232 8.39 17.03 -1.22
CA GLU A 232 8.20 18.36 -0.63
C GLU A 232 6.74 18.81 -0.69
N ASN A 233 6.32 19.60 0.29
CA ASN A 233 5.01 20.24 0.38
C ASN A 233 3.81 19.29 0.53
N VAL A 234 4.03 18.02 0.83
CA VAL A 234 2.98 17.02 1.07
C VAL A 234 3.09 16.40 2.46
N GLY A 235 1.99 15.85 2.94
CA GLY A 235 1.89 15.03 4.15
C GLY A 235 1.57 13.58 3.80
N HIS A 236 0.82 12.92 4.69
CA HIS A 236 0.48 11.51 4.58
C HIS A 236 -0.28 11.14 3.30
N SER A 237 -1.18 12.01 2.85
CA SER A 237 -2.02 11.77 1.66
C SER A 237 -1.35 12.21 0.36
N MET A 238 -0.06 11.93 0.21
CA MET A 238 0.78 12.47 -0.85
C MET A 238 0.28 12.19 -2.27
N ALA A 239 -0.39 11.07 -2.51
CA ALA A 239 -0.96 10.75 -3.83
C ALA A 239 -2.06 11.73 -4.26
N TRP A 240 -2.77 12.34 -3.30
CA TRP A 240 -3.77 13.38 -3.56
C TRP A 240 -3.16 14.79 -3.54
N GLU A 241 -2.17 15.01 -2.64
CA GLU A 241 -1.57 16.33 -2.47
C GLU A 241 -0.61 16.70 -3.62
N ASN A 242 0.13 15.74 -4.15
CA ASN A 242 1.06 15.94 -5.27
C ASN A 242 1.27 14.66 -6.09
N PRO A 243 0.29 14.23 -6.89
CA PRO A 243 0.36 13.03 -7.71
C PRO A 243 1.51 13.06 -8.73
N VAL A 244 1.87 14.25 -9.21
CA VAL A 244 2.98 14.43 -10.17
C VAL A 244 4.32 14.02 -9.56
N GLU A 245 4.61 14.51 -8.35
CA GLU A 245 5.86 14.20 -7.69
C GLU A 245 5.92 12.74 -7.21
N VAL A 246 4.79 12.19 -6.74
CA VAL A 246 4.69 10.74 -6.42
C VAL A 246 5.02 9.88 -7.64
N ALA A 247 4.48 10.23 -8.80
CA ALA A 247 4.78 9.54 -10.05
C ALA A 247 6.26 9.67 -10.44
N GLN A 248 6.81 10.89 -10.36
CA GLN A 248 8.21 11.15 -10.71
C GLN A 248 9.17 10.39 -9.79
N VAL A 249 8.97 10.46 -8.47
CA VAL A 249 9.80 9.75 -7.49
C VAL A 249 9.70 8.24 -7.70
N THR A 250 8.50 7.71 -7.95
CA THR A 250 8.30 6.29 -8.25
C THR A 250 9.07 5.86 -9.51
N SER A 251 8.96 6.64 -10.59
CA SER A 251 9.70 6.38 -11.84
C SER A 251 11.22 6.42 -11.64
N ASP A 252 11.72 7.39 -10.89
CA ASP A 252 13.15 7.54 -10.64
C ASP A 252 13.72 6.41 -9.79
N ILE A 253 12.96 5.93 -8.79
CA ILE A 253 13.33 4.74 -7.99
C ILE A 253 13.47 3.52 -8.90
N ILE A 254 12.50 3.26 -9.77
CA ILE A 254 12.52 2.11 -10.70
C ILE A 254 13.70 2.19 -11.66
N LYS A 255 13.96 3.35 -12.28
CA LYS A 255 15.07 3.57 -13.20
C LYS A 255 16.44 3.38 -12.55
N ASN A 256 16.61 3.91 -11.35
CA ASN A 256 17.85 3.79 -10.59
C ASN A 256 18.14 2.33 -10.22
N ASN A 257 17.13 1.57 -9.81
CA ASN A 257 17.26 0.14 -9.53
C ASN A 257 17.68 -0.64 -10.77
N LEU A 258 17.04 -0.40 -11.91
CA LEU A 258 17.38 -1.05 -13.18
C LEU A 258 18.83 -0.75 -13.59
N SER A 259 19.27 0.50 -13.45
CA SER A 259 20.66 0.91 -13.77
C SER A 259 21.67 0.18 -12.89
N GLN A 260 21.46 0.13 -11.58
CA GLN A 260 22.34 -0.58 -10.64
C GLN A 260 22.41 -2.08 -10.94
N ARG A 261 21.29 -2.69 -11.29
CA ARG A 261 21.23 -4.11 -11.67
C ARG A 261 22.02 -4.39 -12.95
N LEU A 262 21.86 -3.55 -13.98
CA LEU A 262 22.62 -3.67 -15.22
C LEU A 262 24.13 -3.51 -14.97
N GLU A 263 24.56 -2.55 -14.20
CA GLU A 263 25.96 -2.38 -13.79
C GLU A 263 26.52 -3.61 -13.07
N SER A 264 25.74 -4.19 -12.15
CA SER A 264 26.13 -5.39 -11.43
C SER A 264 26.29 -6.59 -12.36
N ILE A 265 25.38 -6.78 -13.31
CA ILE A 265 25.48 -7.83 -14.35
C ILE A 265 26.70 -7.61 -15.23
N PHE A 266 26.95 -6.37 -15.72
CA PHE A 266 28.14 -6.04 -16.50
C PHE A 266 29.42 -6.34 -15.74
N ARG A 267 29.52 -5.94 -14.48
CA ARG A 267 30.70 -6.23 -13.63
C ARG A 267 30.92 -7.73 -13.48
N SER A 268 29.87 -8.51 -13.28
CA SER A 268 29.99 -9.99 -13.14
C SER A 268 30.41 -10.70 -14.44
N LEU A 269 30.09 -10.12 -15.59
CA LEU A 269 30.43 -10.71 -16.91
C LEU A 269 31.84 -10.31 -17.40
N PHE A 270 32.40 -9.22 -16.93
CA PHE A 270 33.65 -8.65 -17.44
C PHE A 270 34.79 -8.57 -16.40
N LEU A 271 34.58 -9.10 -15.16
CA LEU A 271 35.63 -9.24 -14.14
C LEU A 271 36.19 -10.67 -14.14
N TRP A 272 36.71 -11.12 -15.30
CA TRP A 272 37.59 -12.26 -15.45
C TRP A 272 38.89 -11.82 -16.13
#